data_22a900ea2cb9a4d084e65f24d3d68dfc
#
_entry.id   22a900ea2cb9a4d084e65f24d3d68dfc
#
_cell.length_a   1.000
_cell.length_b   1.000
_cell.length_c   1.000
_cell.angle_alpha   90.00
_cell.angle_beta   90.00
_cell.angle_gamma   90.00
#
_symmetry.space_group_name_H-M   'P 1'
#
loop_
_entity.id
_entity.type
_entity.pdbx_description
1 polymer ?
#
loop_
_entity_poly.entity_id
_entity_poly.type
_entity_poly.pdbx_seq_one_letter_code
_entity_poly.pdbx_strand_id
1 'polypeptide(L)'
;MAERKLELRRRYDSTADIYDERYTRIQREKYEVAKKYLPKRVARILDFGCGTGMFLGELARRGKLVVGIDSSAKMLGIARKRAGGASLVCADADYLPFKDRSFDVVMSVTLLQNVPEPSATMKEIARVLKPKGVAIVTSLKRKYSPKKLADWASSAGLKPIIAEEISDSEDVICVASF
;
A
#
# COMPACT_ATOMS: atom_id res chain seq x y z
N MET A 1 17.82 -3.11 -12.08
CA MET A 1 16.72 -2.46 -11.30
C MET A 1 15.72 -1.72 -12.19
N ALA A 2 16.12 -0.75 -12.99
CA ALA A 2 15.21 0.03 -13.85
C ALA A 2 14.39 -0.84 -14.82
N GLU A 3 15.02 -1.82 -15.46
CA GLU A 3 14.39 -2.73 -16.40
C GLU A 3 13.27 -3.56 -15.76
N ARG A 4 13.49 -4.12 -14.56
CA ARG A 4 12.48 -4.87 -13.81
C ARG A 4 11.28 -4.02 -13.40
N LYS A 5 11.49 -2.74 -13.04
CA LYS A 5 10.41 -1.78 -12.76
C LYS A 5 9.58 -1.51 -14.02
N LEU A 6 10.25 -1.33 -15.16
CA LEU A 6 9.58 -1.09 -16.43
C LEU A 6 8.74 -2.30 -16.86
N GLU A 7 9.26 -3.51 -16.69
CA GLU A 7 8.55 -4.77 -16.96
C GLU A 7 7.30 -4.91 -16.10
N LEU A 8 7.43 -4.70 -14.79
CA LEU A 8 6.30 -4.74 -13.86
C LEU A 8 5.23 -3.70 -14.23
N ARG A 9 5.65 -2.47 -14.53
CA ARG A 9 4.73 -1.41 -14.97
C ARG A 9 4.00 -1.80 -16.25
N ARG A 10 4.71 -2.30 -17.28
CA ARG A 10 4.10 -2.79 -18.53
C ARG A 10 3.09 -3.91 -18.27
N ARG A 11 3.42 -4.85 -17.39
CA ARG A 11 2.51 -5.91 -16.98
C ARG A 11 1.22 -5.37 -16.37
N TYR A 12 1.31 -4.43 -15.44
CA TYR A 12 0.12 -3.81 -14.83
C TYR A 12 -0.66 -2.96 -15.83
N ASP A 13 0.02 -2.20 -16.68
CA ASP A 13 -0.63 -1.47 -17.77
C ASP A 13 -1.41 -2.41 -18.71
N SER A 14 -0.84 -3.56 -19.08
CA SER A 14 -1.49 -4.51 -20.00
C SER A 14 -2.68 -5.26 -19.37
N THR A 15 -2.74 -5.38 -18.06
CA THR A 15 -3.80 -6.12 -17.35
C THR A 15 -4.78 -5.25 -16.60
N ALA A 16 -4.64 -3.93 -16.66
CA ALA A 16 -5.45 -2.98 -15.87
C ALA A 16 -6.95 -3.16 -16.09
N ASP A 17 -7.38 -3.38 -17.34
CA ASP A 17 -8.80 -3.48 -17.71
C ASP A 17 -9.50 -4.72 -17.13
N ILE A 18 -8.75 -5.79 -16.88
CA ILE A 18 -9.25 -7.08 -16.34
C ILE A 18 -8.82 -7.32 -14.88
N TYR A 19 -8.08 -6.37 -14.30
CA TYR A 19 -7.53 -6.52 -12.94
C TYR A 19 -8.61 -6.71 -11.90
N ASP A 20 -9.64 -5.89 -11.93
CA ASP A 20 -10.72 -5.93 -10.97
C ASP A 20 -11.54 -7.21 -11.06
N GLU A 21 -11.85 -7.66 -12.28
CA GLU A 21 -12.57 -8.93 -12.49
C GLU A 21 -11.82 -10.11 -11.83
N ARG A 22 -10.48 -10.12 -11.95
CA ARG A 22 -9.65 -11.20 -11.40
C ARG A 22 -9.45 -11.12 -9.90
N TYR A 23 -9.32 -9.92 -9.34
CA TYR A 23 -8.74 -9.74 -8.01
C TYR A 23 -9.66 -9.08 -7.00
N THR A 24 -10.83 -8.54 -7.37
CA THR A 24 -11.71 -7.79 -6.43
C THR A 24 -12.00 -8.57 -5.15
N ARG A 25 -12.41 -9.83 -5.23
CA ARG A 25 -12.72 -10.64 -4.05
C ARG A 25 -11.50 -10.81 -3.16
N ILE A 26 -10.38 -11.25 -3.73
CA ILE A 26 -9.14 -11.50 -3.00
C ILE A 26 -8.60 -10.22 -2.35
N GLN A 27 -8.61 -9.10 -3.06
CA GLN A 27 -8.15 -7.82 -2.53
C GLN A 27 -9.09 -7.28 -1.45
N ARG A 28 -10.41 -7.50 -1.58
CA ARG A 28 -11.40 -7.11 -0.57
C ARG A 28 -11.17 -7.84 0.75
N GLU A 29 -10.93 -9.13 0.73
CA GLU A 29 -10.64 -9.93 1.93
C GLU A 29 -9.46 -9.35 2.72
N LYS A 30 -8.34 -9.05 2.03
CA LYS A 30 -7.15 -8.45 2.63
C LYS A 30 -7.41 -7.05 3.18
N TYR A 31 -8.13 -6.24 2.41
CA TYR A 31 -8.47 -4.88 2.81
C TYR A 31 -9.36 -4.85 4.06
N GLU A 32 -10.34 -5.74 4.17
CA GLU A 32 -11.19 -5.83 5.36
C GLU A 32 -10.38 -6.15 6.63
N VAL A 33 -9.33 -6.96 6.52
CA VAL A 33 -8.40 -7.20 7.64
C VAL A 33 -7.56 -5.95 7.91
N ALA A 34 -6.93 -5.39 6.88
CA ALA A 34 -6.09 -4.18 7.02
C ALA A 34 -6.88 -2.99 7.61
N LYS A 35 -8.14 -2.84 7.21
CA LYS A 35 -9.04 -1.79 7.67
C LYS A 35 -9.31 -1.81 9.18
N LYS A 36 -9.21 -2.96 9.84
CA LYS A 36 -9.39 -3.08 11.30
C LYS A 36 -8.34 -2.30 12.08
N TYR A 37 -7.17 -2.10 11.49
CA TYR A 37 -6.04 -1.38 12.09
C TYR A 37 -6.03 0.12 11.77
N LEU A 38 -6.98 0.61 10.98
CA LEU A 38 -7.12 2.04 10.74
C LEU A 38 -7.57 2.74 12.02
N PRO A 39 -6.88 3.82 12.44
CA PRO A 39 -7.33 4.62 13.58
C PRO A 39 -8.74 5.19 13.36
N LYS A 40 -9.50 5.37 14.44
CA LYS A 40 -10.86 5.92 14.37
C LYS A 40 -10.92 7.34 13.78
N ARG A 41 -9.88 8.13 14.00
CA ARG A 41 -9.74 9.50 13.47
C ARG A 41 -8.43 9.59 12.72
N VAL A 42 -8.50 9.87 11.44
CA VAL A 42 -7.34 9.99 10.55
C VAL A 42 -7.47 11.27 9.74
N ALA A 43 -6.40 12.07 9.70
CA ALA A 43 -6.39 13.26 8.87
C ALA A 43 -5.85 12.96 7.46
N ARG A 44 -4.73 12.26 7.35
CA ARG A 44 -4.04 12.03 6.07
C ARG A 44 -3.71 10.55 5.89
N ILE A 45 -4.22 9.96 4.80
CA ILE A 45 -3.99 8.56 4.44
C ILE A 45 -3.26 8.51 3.10
N LEU A 46 -2.22 7.70 3.02
CA LEU A 46 -1.59 7.27 1.78
C LEU A 46 -2.00 5.83 1.48
N ASP A 47 -2.66 5.62 0.33
CA ASP A 47 -2.86 4.30 -0.27
C ASP A 47 -1.71 4.03 -1.24
N PHE A 48 -0.73 3.27 -0.78
CA PHE A 48 0.54 3.06 -1.47
C PHE A 48 0.49 1.80 -2.34
N GLY A 49 0.51 1.98 -3.65
CA GLY A 49 0.20 0.95 -4.64
C GLY A 49 -1.31 0.79 -4.80
N CYS A 50 -2.03 1.91 -4.96
CA CYS A 50 -3.49 1.92 -4.98
C CYS A 50 -4.13 1.21 -6.19
N GLY A 51 -3.34 0.88 -7.22
CA GLY A 51 -3.81 0.18 -8.42
C GLY A 51 -5.00 0.87 -9.08
N THR A 52 -6.07 0.11 -9.30
CA THR A 52 -7.34 0.60 -9.86
C THR A 52 -8.18 1.41 -8.86
N GLY A 53 -7.67 1.67 -7.65
CA GLY A 53 -8.33 2.50 -6.65
C GLY A 53 -9.53 1.86 -5.96
N MET A 54 -9.56 0.53 -5.85
CA MET A 54 -10.69 -0.23 -5.27
C MET A 54 -11.16 0.30 -3.92
N PHE A 55 -10.25 0.81 -3.10
CA PHE A 55 -10.51 1.20 -1.72
C PHE A 55 -10.50 2.71 -1.50
N LEU A 56 -10.09 3.49 -2.47
CA LEU A 56 -9.94 4.95 -2.34
C LEU A 56 -11.21 5.64 -1.90
N GLY A 57 -12.37 5.27 -2.45
CA GLY A 57 -13.65 5.84 -2.06
C GLY A 57 -14.04 5.53 -0.60
N GLU A 58 -13.66 4.36 -0.07
CA GLU A 58 -13.87 4.05 1.35
C GLU A 58 -12.90 4.84 2.25
N LEU A 59 -11.63 4.91 1.84
CA LEU A 59 -10.62 5.68 2.57
C LEU A 59 -10.96 7.17 2.58
N ALA A 60 -11.47 7.72 1.46
CA ALA A 60 -11.89 9.12 1.35
C ALA A 60 -13.03 9.50 2.32
N ARG A 61 -13.86 8.54 2.74
CA ARG A 61 -14.88 8.77 3.78
C ARG A 61 -14.30 8.75 5.21
N ARG A 62 -13.07 8.27 5.40
CA ARG A 62 -12.41 8.16 6.71
C ARG A 62 -11.40 9.27 6.95
N GLY A 63 -10.62 9.64 5.94
CA GLY A 63 -9.57 10.66 6.03
C GLY A 63 -10.03 12.02 5.49
N LYS A 64 -9.47 13.10 6.03
CA LYS A 64 -9.69 14.45 5.47
C LYS A 64 -8.94 14.65 4.15
N LEU A 65 -7.79 14.00 4.01
CA LEU A 65 -6.97 13.96 2.79
C LEU A 65 -6.55 12.51 2.54
N VAL A 66 -6.90 12.00 1.40
CA VAL A 66 -6.46 10.68 0.93
C VAL A 66 -5.69 10.84 -0.37
N VAL A 67 -4.55 10.20 -0.45
CA VAL A 67 -3.72 10.16 -1.65
C VAL A 67 -3.54 8.70 -2.05
N GLY A 68 -3.89 8.37 -3.30
CA GLY A 68 -3.54 7.11 -3.93
C GLY A 68 -2.31 7.30 -4.82
N ILE A 69 -1.33 6.42 -4.68
CA ILE A 69 -0.12 6.44 -5.52
C ILE A 69 0.08 5.08 -6.19
N ASP A 70 0.41 5.11 -7.47
CA ASP A 70 0.80 3.94 -8.26
C ASP A 70 1.78 4.34 -9.37
N SER A 71 2.59 3.41 -9.84
CA SER A 71 3.51 3.63 -10.94
C SER A 71 2.86 3.49 -12.32
N SER A 72 1.70 2.84 -12.41
CA SER A 72 0.94 2.62 -13.64
C SER A 72 -0.06 3.75 -13.88
N ALA A 73 0.17 4.54 -14.92
CA ALA A 73 -0.76 5.59 -15.33
C ALA A 73 -2.11 5.02 -15.78
N LYS A 74 -2.12 3.80 -16.34
CA LYS A 74 -3.34 3.13 -16.78
C LYS A 74 -4.21 2.69 -15.59
N MET A 75 -3.58 2.11 -14.55
CA MET A 75 -4.26 1.82 -13.28
C MET A 75 -4.87 3.09 -12.68
N LEU A 76 -4.12 4.18 -12.61
CA LEU A 76 -4.61 5.46 -12.09
C LEU A 76 -5.73 6.07 -12.94
N GLY A 77 -5.73 5.82 -14.25
CA GLY A 77 -6.84 6.20 -15.14
C GLY A 77 -8.16 5.53 -14.73
N ILE A 78 -8.10 4.26 -14.33
CA ILE A 78 -9.26 3.52 -13.80
C ILE A 78 -9.61 4.05 -12.39
N ALA A 79 -8.61 4.21 -11.52
CA ALA A 79 -8.78 4.69 -10.16
C ALA A 79 -9.49 6.05 -10.09
N ARG A 80 -9.26 6.94 -11.07
CA ARG A 80 -9.89 8.27 -11.14
C ARG A 80 -11.41 8.21 -11.10
N LYS A 81 -12.01 7.17 -11.69
CA LYS A 81 -13.47 7.01 -11.75
C LYS A 81 -14.10 6.69 -10.39
N ARG A 82 -13.29 6.21 -9.44
CA ARG A 82 -13.74 5.76 -8.10
C ARG A 82 -12.99 6.41 -6.94
N ALA A 83 -12.19 7.41 -7.23
CA ALA A 83 -11.33 8.05 -6.22
C ALA A 83 -12.09 8.68 -5.05
N GLY A 84 -13.38 9.05 -5.23
CA GLY A 84 -14.23 9.54 -4.15
C GLY A 84 -13.71 10.81 -3.45
N GLY A 85 -12.94 11.65 -4.18
CA GLY A 85 -12.28 12.83 -3.62
C GLY A 85 -10.82 12.62 -3.23
N ALA A 86 -10.27 11.40 -3.33
CA ALA A 86 -8.85 11.14 -3.15
C ALA A 86 -8.02 11.75 -4.30
N SER A 87 -6.85 12.27 -3.97
CA SER A 87 -5.86 12.71 -4.95
C SER A 87 -5.09 11.52 -5.51
N LEU A 88 -4.72 11.56 -6.78
CA LEU A 88 -3.95 10.49 -7.43
C LEU A 88 -2.59 11.01 -7.89
N VAL A 89 -1.54 10.25 -7.60
CA VAL A 89 -0.16 10.58 -7.96
C VAL A 89 0.48 9.40 -8.68
N CYS A 90 1.08 9.65 -9.84
CA CYS A 90 1.86 8.66 -10.57
C CYS A 90 3.34 8.81 -10.14
N ALA A 91 3.87 7.83 -9.40
CA ALA A 91 5.27 7.87 -8.96
C ALA A 91 5.83 6.47 -8.67
N ASP A 92 7.14 6.41 -8.57
CA ASP A 92 7.88 5.19 -8.21
C ASP A 92 7.81 4.94 -6.70
N ALA A 93 7.68 3.66 -6.33
CA ALA A 93 7.64 3.21 -4.93
C ALA A 93 8.92 3.50 -4.14
N ASP A 94 10.06 3.63 -4.82
CA ASP A 94 11.35 3.89 -4.15
C ASP A 94 11.61 5.39 -3.90
N TYR A 95 10.78 6.28 -4.49
CA TYR A 95 10.95 7.73 -4.41
C TYR A 95 9.60 8.43 -4.33
N LEU A 96 9.00 8.44 -3.14
CA LEU A 96 7.73 9.09 -2.92
C LEU A 96 7.86 10.63 -2.98
N PRO A 97 7.05 11.34 -3.79
CA PRO A 97 7.14 12.80 -3.95
C PRO A 97 6.47 13.54 -2.78
N PHE A 98 6.66 13.05 -1.58
CA PHE A 98 6.10 13.63 -0.37
C PHE A 98 7.20 13.98 0.62
N LYS A 99 6.96 15.03 1.40
CA LYS A 99 7.82 15.41 2.53
C LYS A 99 7.78 14.32 3.61
N ASP A 100 8.84 14.26 4.40
CA ASP A 100 8.87 13.42 5.60
C ASP A 100 7.67 13.73 6.51
N ARG A 101 7.19 12.72 7.21
CA ARG A 101 6.14 12.85 8.24
C ARG A 101 4.88 13.53 7.71
N SER A 102 4.42 13.14 6.52
CA SER A 102 3.26 13.73 5.84
C SER A 102 1.94 13.03 6.17
N PHE A 103 1.97 11.73 6.47
CA PHE A 103 0.76 10.91 6.60
C PHE A 103 0.59 10.33 8.00
N ASP A 104 -0.67 10.26 8.46
CA ASP A 104 -1.04 9.59 9.71
C ASP A 104 -1.14 8.08 9.51
N VAL A 105 -1.51 7.65 8.30
CA VAL A 105 -1.58 6.25 7.90
C VAL A 105 -0.93 6.08 6.54
N VAL A 106 -0.11 5.05 6.41
CA VAL A 106 0.32 4.51 5.11
C VAL A 106 -0.20 3.08 5.02
N MET A 107 -1.12 2.84 4.09
CA MET A 107 -1.63 1.51 3.78
C MET A 107 -1.02 1.03 2.48
N SER A 108 -0.52 -0.20 2.46
CA SER A 108 0.06 -0.84 1.27
C SER A 108 -0.42 -2.29 1.19
N VAL A 109 -1.39 -2.54 0.32
CA VAL A 109 -1.99 -3.87 0.15
C VAL A 109 -1.36 -4.58 -1.04
N THR A 110 -0.60 -5.64 -0.78
CA THR A 110 -0.04 -6.55 -1.80
C THR A 110 0.93 -5.84 -2.79
N LEU A 111 1.69 -4.82 -2.33
CA LEU A 111 2.66 -4.11 -3.16
C LEU A 111 4.08 -4.70 -3.07
N LEU A 112 4.56 -5.02 -1.85
CA LEU A 112 5.99 -5.30 -1.61
C LEU A 112 6.57 -6.45 -2.44
N GLN A 113 5.78 -7.47 -2.78
CA GLN A 113 6.24 -8.54 -3.66
C GLN A 113 6.46 -8.11 -5.12
N ASN A 114 5.99 -6.92 -5.48
CA ASN A 114 6.05 -6.36 -6.83
C ASN A 114 7.09 -5.25 -6.98
N VAL A 115 7.85 -4.94 -5.93
CA VAL A 115 8.95 -3.97 -5.99
C VAL A 115 10.30 -4.69 -6.01
N PRO A 116 11.33 -4.14 -6.68
CA PRO A 116 12.66 -4.76 -6.70
C PRO A 116 13.32 -4.81 -5.33
N GLU A 117 13.17 -3.75 -4.53
CA GLU A 117 13.81 -3.56 -3.24
C GLU A 117 12.78 -3.27 -2.13
N PRO A 118 12.10 -4.31 -1.58
CA PRO A 118 11.07 -4.13 -0.56
C PRO A 118 11.54 -3.40 0.70
N SER A 119 12.82 -3.58 1.07
CA SER A 119 13.41 -2.89 2.22
C SER A 119 13.54 -1.38 2.00
N ALA A 120 13.85 -0.95 0.77
CA ALA A 120 13.89 0.47 0.41
C ALA A 120 12.48 1.07 0.41
N THR A 121 11.50 0.34 -0.14
CA THR A 121 10.08 0.74 -0.10
C THR A 121 9.59 0.88 1.35
N MET A 122 9.97 -0.02 2.26
CA MET A 122 9.62 0.08 3.67
C MET A 122 10.24 1.32 4.35
N LYS A 123 11.47 1.71 3.97
CA LYS A 123 12.09 2.95 4.43
C LYS A 123 11.34 4.20 3.95
N GLU A 124 10.85 4.20 2.71
CA GLU A 124 10.00 5.28 2.20
C GLU A 124 8.66 5.36 2.94
N ILE A 125 8.04 4.22 3.26
CA ILE A 125 6.86 4.16 4.12
C ILE A 125 7.16 4.83 5.47
N ALA A 126 8.24 4.44 6.13
CA ALA A 126 8.65 5.01 7.41
C ALA A 126 8.94 6.52 7.30
N ARG A 127 9.64 6.95 6.24
CA ARG A 127 10.00 8.37 6.03
C ARG A 127 8.76 9.26 5.95
N VAL A 128 7.76 8.86 5.19
CA VAL A 128 6.55 9.69 4.98
C VAL A 128 5.53 9.55 6.12
N LEU A 129 5.68 8.55 7.01
CA LEU A 129 4.81 8.33 8.15
C LEU A 129 5.14 9.34 9.27
N LYS A 130 4.12 9.93 9.88
CA LYS A 130 4.29 10.81 11.04
C LYS A 130 4.69 10.01 12.29
N PRO A 131 5.35 10.65 13.28
CA PRO A 131 5.42 10.11 14.63
C PRO A 131 3.99 9.77 15.12
N LYS A 132 3.79 8.60 15.73
CA LYS A 132 2.46 8.06 16.10
C LYS A 132 1.57 7.68 14.91
N GLY A 133 2.05 7.74 13.67
CA GLY A 133 1.37 7.21 12.50
C GLY A 133 1.43 5.69 12.47
N VAL A 134 0.57 5.08 11.64
CA VAL A 134 0.47 3.62 11.50
C VAL A 134 0.75 3.22 10.06
N ALA A 135 1.71 2.32 9.87
CA ALA A 135 1.94 1.60 8.62
C ALA A 135 1.18 0.27 8.65
N ILE A 136 0.42 -0.01 7.61
CA ILE A 136 -0.34 -1.26 7.44
C ILE A 136 0.08 -1.85 6.11
N VAL A 137 0.79 -2.96 6.14
CA VAL A 137 1.42 -3.54 4.95
C VAL A 137 1.03 -5.00 4.82
N THR A 138 0.57 -5.41 3.63
CA THR A 138 0.36 -6.83 3.32
C THR A 138 1.26 -7.30 2.19
N SER A 139 1.51 -8.58 2.16
CA SER A 139 2.24 -9.25 1.07
C SER A 139 1.85 -10.71 0.98
N LEU A 140 2.06 -11.33 -0.21
CA LEU A 140 1.79 -12.74 -0.40
C LEU A 140 2.70 -13.61 0.51
N LYS A 141 2.12 -14.54 1.28
CA LYS A 141 2.85 -15.44 2.20
C LYS A 141 3.86 -16.34 1.49
N ARG A 142 3.62 -16.70 0.24
CA ARG A 142 4.56 -17.45 -0.61
C ARG A 142 5.82 -16.66 -1.00
N LYS A 143 5.82 -15.35 -0.79
CA LYS A 143 6.95 -14.44 -1.09
C LYS A 143 7.68 -14.03 0.19
N TYR A 144 6.94 -13.64 1.21
CA TYR A 144 7.53 -13.13 2.44
C TYR A 144 6.75 -13.61 3.65
N SER A 145 7.49 -14.01 4.69
CA SER A 145 6.90 -14.37 5.99
C SER A 145 6.53 -13.13 6.80
N PRO A 146 5.65 -13.25 7.81
CA PRO A 146 5.36 -12.18 8.76
C PRO A 146 6.62 -11.60 9.40
N LYS A 147 7.54 -12.50 9.82
CA LYS A 147 8.83 -12.12 10.39
C LYS A 147 9.62 -11.23 9.43
N LYS A 148 9.65 -11.55 8.14
CA LYS A 148 10.40 -10.76 7.15
C LYS A 148 9.86 -9.35 7.01
N LEU A 149 8.53 -9.17 7.02
CA LEU A 149 7.92 -7.82 7.01
C LEU A 149 8.26 -7.06 8.30
N ALA A 150 8.21 -7.73 9.45
CA ALA A 150 8.58 -7.13 10.74
C ALA A 150 10.05 -6.72 10.79
N ASP A 151 10.96 -7.54 10.26
CA ASP A 151 12.39 -7.24 10.18
C ASP A 151 12.65 -5.99 9.29
N TRP A 152 11.96 -5.86 8.17
CA TRP A 152 12.06 -4.66 7.33
C TRP A 152 11.48 -3.41 8.01
N ALA A 153 10.34 -3.54 8.69
CA ALA A 153 9.78 -2.44 9.46
C ALA A 153 10.75 -1.97 10.56
N SER A 154 11.33 -2.91 11.31
CA SER A 154 12.33 -2.62 12.35
C SER A 154 13.59 -1.95 11.77
N SER A 155 14.08 -2.45 10.63
CA SER A 155 15.24 -1.87 9.93
C SER A 155 14.95 -0.47 9.37
N ALA A 156 13.69 -0.13 9.16
CA ALA A 156 13.23 1.20 8.75
C ALA A 156 12.95 2.15 9.95
N GLY A 157 13.19 1.69 11.18
CA GLY A 157 12.97 2.48 12.40
C GLY A 157 11.54 2.41 12.94
N LEU A 158 10.70 1.51 12.42
CA LEU A 158 9.36 1.27 12.94
C LEU A 158 9.35 0.12 13.94
N LYS A 159 8.44 0.17 14.89
CA LYS A 159 8.16 -0.90 15.84
C LYS A 159 6.99 -1.74 15.32
N PRO A 160 7.20 -3.01 14.94
CA PRO A 160 6.10 -3.91 14.60
C PRO A 160 5.17 -4.11 15.82
N ILE A 161 3.87 -3.95 15.59
CA ILE A 161 2.82 -4.17 16.59
C ILE A 161 2.17 -5.53 16.34
N ILE A 162 1.95 -5.84 15.06
CA ILE A 162 1.40 -7.09 14.58
C ILE A 162 2.22 -7.56 13.39
N ALA A 163 2.50 -8.85 13.31
CA ALA A 163 3.08 -9.51 12.16
C ALA A 163 2.59 -10.96 12.13
N GLU A 164 1.59 -11.26 11.27
CA GLU A 164 0.92 -12.54 11.25
C GLU A 164 0.42 -12.92 9.84
N GLU A 165 0.04 -14.17 9.65
CA GLU A 165 -0.71 -14.61 8.48
C GLU A 165 -2.16 -14.16 8.59
N ILE A 166 -2.74 -13.73 7.47
CA ILE A 166 -4.17 -13.44 7.41
C ILE A 166 -4.92 -14.76 7.25
N SER A 167 -5.81 -15.08 8.20
CA SER A 167 -6.66 -16.28 8.14
C SER A 167 -7.47 -16.29 6.83
N ASP A 168 -7.56 -17.45 6.21
CA ASP A 168 -8.28 -17.68 4.95
C ASP A 168 -7.81 -16.83 3.77
N SER A 169 -6.59 -16.31 3.83
CA SER A 169 -5.96 -15.51 2.78
C SER A 169 -4.57 -16.02 2.42
N GLU A 170 -4.13 -15.71 1.22
CA GLU A 170 -2.75 -15.95 0.75
C GLU A 170 -1.75 -14.87 1.19
N ASP A 171 -2.16 -13.96 2.07
CA ASP A 171 -1.33 -12.85 2.52
C ASP A 171 -0.93 -12.96 3.99
N VAL A 172 0.16 -12.27 4.27
CA VAL A 172 0.61 -11.88 5.61
C VAL A 172 0.39 -10.40 5.80
N ILE A 173 0.23 -9.96 7.04
CA ILE A 173 0.09 -8.55 7.41
C ILE A 173 1.17 -8.16 8.42
N CYS A 174 1.68 -6.95 8.28
CA CYS A 174 2.48 -6.26 9.29
C CYS A 174 1.87 -4.89 9.57
N VAL A 175 1.60 -4.63 10.83
CA VAL A 175 1.19 -3.31 11.34
C VAL A 175 2.32 -2.78 12.20
N ALA A 176 2.79 -1.58 11.91
CA ALA A 176 3.92 -0.98 12.61
C ALA A 176 3.72 0.51 12.85
N SER A 177 4.40 1.06 13.85
CA SER A 177 4.39 2.49 14.22
C SER A 177 5.78 2.88 14.71
N PHE A 178 6.03 4.16 14.93
CA PHE A 178 7.27 4.58 15.61
C PHE A 178 7.27 4.26 17.09
#